data_555d82e308f93e36070ebde986427016
#
_entry.id   555d82e308f93e36070ebde986427016
#
_cell.length_a   1.000
_cell.length_b   1.000
_cell.length_c   1.000
_cell.angle_alpha   90.00
_cell.angle_beta   90.00
_cell.angle_gamma   90.00
#
_symmetry.space_group_name_H-M   'P 1'
#
loop_
_entity.id
_entity.type
_entity.pdbx_description
1 polymer ?
#
loop_
_entity_poly.entity_id
_entity_poly.type
_entity_poly.pdbx_seq_one_letter_code
_entity_poly.pdbx_strand_id
1 'polypeptide(L)'
;MTMDMVMTSAAVDQSATGRQGGQVPSRGRGGRGEPETAAARLSRELLSDEAIDELLDKAGDGEVRLTGPGGFLPQLIARVLERGMGAELSDHLGYDRGDPAGRGTPNSRNGSTPKTLATEVGDVPVDTPRDRAGTFEPRLVPKGARRLDGLDAMIISLYAGGMTVRDIQAHLVRTLGTDLSHETIANVTDAVAEEVRAWQSRPLDPVWPVVFLDALVVKVRDGAHVVNKSAHIAVGVDTDGVKHVLGIWVQTGEGAAFWAGVCAQLANRGVADVLIACCDGLPGLPEAIEATWPHTVVQTCVVHLIRAANRYVSYHDRKAFSAALKRVYTAPDADAAETALLELSEAPLGHQYPAAVAVWQRAWERFTPFLAFPPAVRKVIYTTNSIESLNYQLRKIIKNRGHFPNDDAVIKLLWLAIRDIEDKRARARDKDRGKPANQRNGPARLVEGATVQGWRAALNQLELLYPDRLAGRTN
;
A
#
# COMPACT_ATOMS: atom_id res chain seq x y z
N MET A 1 37.34 30.18 23.31
CA MET A 1 37.29 31.54 22.74
C MET A 1 35.84 31.70 22.27
N THR A 2 35.09 32.41 23.11
CA THR A 2 33.67 32.73 23.07
C THR A 2 33.43 33.84 22.05
N MET A 3 32.34 33.74 21.26
CA MET A 3 31.75 34.95 20.68
C MET A 3 30.24 34.78 20.54
N ASP A 4 29.55 35.50 21.43
CA ASP A 4 28.12 35.82 21.43
C ASP A 4 27.76 36.65 20.19
N MET A 5 26.55 36.44 19.66
CA MET A 5 25.89 37.46 18.83
C MET A 5 24.35 37.43 19.04
N VAL A 6 23.97 38.30 19.96
CA VAL A 6 22.86 39.24 20.08
C VAL A 6 21.63 39.02 19.16
N MET A 7 20.52 38.78 19.86
CA MET A 7 19.12 38.96 19.38
C MET A 7 18.78 40.45 19.30
N THR A 8 18.20 40.89 18.20
CA THR A 8 17.46 42.14 18.09
C THR A 8 15.97 41.88 17.92
N SER A 9 15.21 42.31 18.92
CA SER A 9 13.77 42.44 18.98
C SER A 9 13.30 43.61 18.10
N ALA A 10 12.30 43.37 17.25
CA ALA A 10 11.53 44.42 16.58
C ALA A 10 10.08 44.33 17.05
N ALA A 11 9.63 45.37 17.74
CA ALA A 11 8.26 45.60 18.15
C ALA A 11 7.37 45.85 16.92
N VAL A 12 6.16 45.28 16.89
CA VAL A 12 5.12 45.63 15.93
C VAL A 12 4.02 46.40 16.65
N ASP A 13 3.80 47.57 16.11
CA ASP A 13 2.82 48.61 16.48
C ASP A 13 1.39 48.13 16.23
N GLN A 14 0.51 48.38 17.19
CA GLN A 14 -0.95 48.20 17.07
C GLN A 14 -1.60 49.51 16.59
N SER A 15 -2.13 49.50 15.37
CA SER A 15 -3.11 50.51 14.98
C SER A 15 -4.36 49.83 14.43
N ALA A 16 -5.45 50.03 15.12
CA ALA A 16 -6.81 49.64 14.80
C ALA A 16 -7.34 50.37 13.57
N THR A 17 -7.89 49.65 12.61
CA THR A 17 -8.90 50.20 11.70
C THR A 17 -9.97 49.15 11.41
N GLY A 18 -11.23 49.52 11.68
CA GLY A 18 -12.43 48.74 11.50
C GLY A 18 -12.62 48.28 10.05
N ARG A 19 -13.11 47.09 9.89
CA ARG A 19 -13.67 46.62 8.60
C ARG A 19 -15.11 46.20 8.81
N GLN A 20 -15.94 46.86 8.05
CA GLN A 20 -17.36 46.60 7.81
C GLN A 20 -17.57 45.19 7.26
N GLY A 21 -18.70 44.60 7.64
CA GLY A 21 -19.14 43.29 7.16
C GLY A 21 -19.30 43.25 5.63
N GLY A 22 -18.52 42.38 5.00
CA GLY A 22 -18.70 42.00 3.60
C GLY A 22 -19.26 40.56 3.57
N GLN A 23 -20.51 40.43 3.12
CA GLN A 23 -21.10 39.14 2.76
C GLN A 23 -20.23 38.44 1.75
N VAL A 24 -19.77 37.23 2.09
CA VAL A 24 -19.08 36.32 1.18
C VAL A 24 -20.16 35.63 0.36
N PRO A 25 -20.14 35.75 -0.99
CA PRO A 25 -21.12 35.04 -1.83
C PRO A 25 -20.82 33.54 -1.76
N SER A 26 -21.83 32.73 -1.43
CA SER A 26 -21.84 31.29 -1.52
C SER A 26 -21.57 30.86 -2.96
N ARG A 27 -20.35 30.38 -3.24
CA ARG A 27 -20.04 29.71 -4.51
C ARG A 27 -20.73 28.34 -4.51
N GLY A 28 -21.83 28.24 -5.26
CA GLY A 28 -22.49 26.98 -5.55
C GLY A 28 -21.49 25.99 -6.16
N ARG A 29 -21.24 24.88 -5.46
CA ARG A 29 -20.56 23.71 -5.98
C ARG A 29 -21.49 22.98 -6.95
N GLY A 30 -21.45 23.33 -8.21
CA GLY A 30 -21.98 22.52 -9.32
C GLY A 30 -21.04 21.33 -9.58
N GLY A 31 -21.10 20.30 -8.73
CA GLY A 31 -20.57 18.96 -9.02
C GLY A 31 -21.73 18.08 -9.45
N ARG A 32 -21.61 17.33 -10.55
CA ARG A 32 -22.53 16.24 -10.89
C ARG A 32 -22.45 15.24 -9.74
N GLY A 33 -23.46 15.25 -8.87
CA GLY A 33 -23.48 14.47 -7.66
C GLY A 33 -23.61 12.98 -8.00
N GLU A 34 -22.79 12.16 -7.34
CA GLU A 34 -23.15 10.78 -7.10
C GLU A 34 -24.57 10.74 -6.51
N PRO A 35 -25.41 9.75 -6.87
CA PRO A 35 -26.75 9.67 -6.33
C PRO A 35 -26.65 9.63 -4.80
N GLU A 36 -27.36 10.54 -4.15
CA GLU A 36 -27.38 10.63 -2.69
C GLU A 36 -27.77 9.30 -2.08
N THR A 37 -26.94 8.78 -1.17
CA THR A 37 -27.21 7.51 -0.50
C THR A 37 -28.47 7.61 0.39
N ALA A 38 -29.15 6.48 0.62
CA ALA A 38 -30.29 6.43 1.54
C ALA A 38 -29.93 6.95 2.94
N ALA A 39 -28.72 6.65 3.42
CA ALA A 39 -28.21 7.13 4.69
C ALA A 39 -28.02 8.65 4.71
N ALA A 40 -27.55 9.26 3.62
CA ALA A 40 -27.40 10.73 3.54
C ALA A 40 -28.76 11.44 3.54
N ARG A 41 -29.77 10.88 2.86
CA ARG A 41 -31.15 11.38 2.90
C ARG A 41 -31.73 11.30 4.33
N LEU A 42 -31.64 10.12 4.93
CA LEU A 42 -32.16 9.89 6.28
C LEU A 42 -31.46 10.80 7.31
N SER A 43 -30.14 10.97 7.21
CA SER A 43 -29.40 11.88 8.08
C SER A 43 -29.90 13.31 8.00
N ARG A 44 -30.21 13.80 6.80
CA ARG A 44 -30.74 15.16 6.57
C ARG A 44 -32.19 15.34 7.05
N GLU A 45 -32.99 14.27 6.96
CA GLU A 45 -34.37 14.26 7.49
C GLU A 45 -34.41 14.23 9.02
N LEU A 46 -33.47 13.54 9.67
CA LEU A 46 -33.45 13.35 11.12
C LEU A 46 -32.66 14.42 11.88
N LEU A 47 -31.67 15.05 11.26
CA LEU A 47 -30.81 16.08 11.83
C LEU A 47 -31.02 17.36 11.02
N SER A 48 -31.82 18.29 11.52
CA SER A 48 -31.96 19.62 10.90
C SER A 48 -30.68 20.43 11.05
N ASP A 49 -30.49 21.40 10.16
CA ASP A 49 -29.30 22.27 10.22
C ASP A 49 -29.22 23.00 11.56
N GLU A 50 -30.36 23.41 12.15
CA GLU A 50 -30.41 24.03 13.47
C GLU A 50 -29.95 23.10 14.60
N ALA A 51 -30.31 21.80 14.53
CA ALA A 51 -29.87 20.83 15.52
C ALA A 51 -28.34 20.53 15.39
N ILE A 52 -27.82 20.60 14.17
CA ILE A 52 -26.38 20.48 13.92
C ILE A 52 -25.65 21.71 14.44
N ASP A 53 -26.16 22.91 14.18
CA ASP A 53 -25.54 24.15 14.64
C ASP A 53 -25.53 24.22 16.18
N GLU A 54 -26.62 23.87 16.86
CA GLU A 54 -26.67 23.77 18.33
C GLU A 54 -25.66 22.77 18.89
N LEU A 55 -25.49 21.60 18.20
CA LEU A 55 -24.48 20.60 18.59
C LEU A 55 -23.06 21.12 18.41
N LEU A 56 -22.80 21.85 17.33
CA LEU A 56 -21.48 22.42 17.04
C LEU A 56 -21.13 23.57 18.01
N ASP A 57 -22.09 24.39 18.37
CA ASP A 57 -21.91 25.44 19.38
C ASP A 57 -21.54 24.83 20.74
N LYS A 58 -22.30 23.85 21.22
CA LYS A 58 -22.00 23.13 22.46
C LYS A 58 -20.67 22.39 22.44
N ALA A 59 -20.28 21.85 21.25
CA ALA A 59 -18.98 21.24 21.09
C ALA A 59 -17.84 22.28 21.06
N GLY A 60 -18.07 23.46 20.46
CA GLY A 60 -17.13 24.57 20.43
C GLY A 60 -16.85 25.15 21.84
N ASP A 61 -17.86 25.22 22.67
CA ASP A 61 -17.76 25.67 24.07
C ASP A 61 -17.14 24.61 25.01
N GLY A 62 -16.86 23.41 24.50
CA GLY A 62 -16.26 22.31 25.26
C GLY A 62 -17.25 21.55 26.16
N GLU A 63 -18.54 21.88 26.12
CA GLU A 63 -19.59 21.20 26.89
C GLU A 63 -19.86 19.79 26.39
N VAL A 64 -19.76 19.57 25.06
CA VAL A 64 -20.01 18.29 24.39
C VAL A 64 -18.82 17.86 23.55
N ARG A 65 -18.28 16.67 23.80
CA ARG A 65 -17.29 16.03 22.89
C ARG A 65 -18.02 15.32 21.79
N LEU A 66 -17.52 15.40 20.55
CA LEU A 66 -18.12 14.66 19.43
C LEU A 66 -17.72 13.18 19.45
N THR A 67 -16.46 12.88 19.76
CA THR A 67 -15.89 11.51 19.74
C THR A 67 -15.19 11.19 21.06
N GLY A 68 -14.77 9.95 21.24
CA GLY A 68 -14.08 9.47 22.43
C GLY A 68 -15.03 9.14 23.59
N PRO A 69 -14.50 8.84 24.79
CA PRO A 69 -15.30 8.42 25.93
C PRO A 69 -16.36 9.48 26.31
N GLY A 70 -17.64 9.06 26.34
CA GLY A 70 -18.76 9.94 26.65
C GLY A 70 -19.14 10.92 25.54
N GLY A 71 -18.55 10.83 24.36
CA GLY A 71 -18.85 11.70 23.22
C GLY A 71 -20.25 11.52 22.66
N PHE A 72 -20.73 12.52 21.91
CA PHE A 72 -22.07 12.53 21.32
C PHE A 72 -22.27 11.37 20.31
N LEU A 73 -21.32 11.13 19.39
CA LEU A 73 -21.43 10.08 18.39
C LEU A 73 -21.49 8.67 18.99
N PRO A 74 -20.64 8.29 19.98
CA PRO A 74 -20.82 7.06 20.73
C PRO A 74 -22.20 6.90 21.34
N GLN A 75 -22.75 7.95 21.96
CA GLN A 75 -24.07 7.91 22.57
C GLN A 75 -25.19 7.77 21.52
N LEU A 76 -25.08 8.45 20.39
CA LEU A 76 -26.03 8.32 19.29
C LEU A 76 -26.03 6.90 18.72
N ILE A 77 -24.84 6.33 18.49
CA ILE A 77 -24.70 4.94 18.02
C ILE A 77 -25.31 3.96 19.03
N ALA A 78 -25.04 4.14 20.33
CA ALA A 78 -25.62 3.29 21.36
C ALA A 78 -27.15 3.27 21.26
N ARG A 79 -27.78 4.46 21.20
CA ARG A 79 -29.25 4.58 21.09
C ARG A 79 -29.81 3.93 19.83
N VAL A 80 -29.13 4.07 18.68
CA VAL A 80 -29.54 3.46 17.42
C VAL A 80 -29.47 1.94 17.52
N LEU A 81 -28.35 1.40 18.05
CA LEU A 81 -28.16 -0.05 18.22
C LEU A 81 -29.18 -0.64 19.21
N GLU A 82 -29.40 -0.02 20.37
CA GLU A 82 -30.38 -0.47 21.37
C GLU A 82 -31.80 -0.49 20.82
N ARG A 83 -32.17 0.57 20.08
CA ARG A 83 -33.50 0.64 19.45
C ARG A 83 -33.64 -0.42 18.36
N GLY A 84 -32.64 -0.62 17.53
CA GLY A 84 -32.61 -1.65 16.49
C GLY A 84 -32.70 -3.06 17.08
N MET A 85 -31.87 -3.40 18.08
CA MET A 85 -31.97 -4.69 18.80
C MET A 85 -33.30 -4.87 19.53
N GLY A 86 -33.90 -3.78 20.02
CA GLY A 86 -35.25 -3.78 20.61
C GLY A 86 -36.34 -4.18 19.59
N ALA A 87 -36.22 -3.67 18.34
CA ALA A 87 -37.11 -4.06 17.24
C ALA A 87 -36.87 -5.52 16.81
N GLU A 88 -35.61 -5.95 16.67
CA GLU A 88 -35.29 -7.37 16.40
C GLU A 88 -35.88 -8.32 17.47
N LEU A 89 -35.84 -7.92 18.75
CA LEU A 89 -36.44 -8.70 19.81
C LEU A 89 -37.98 -8.71 19.72
N SER A 90 -38.63 -7.59 19.30
CA SER A 90 -40.06 -7.55 19.06
C SER A 90 -40.44 -8.54 17.95
N ASP A 91 -39.72 -8.53 16.84
CA ASP A 91 -39.95 -9.46 15.73
C ASP A 91 -39.76 -10.93 16.17
N HIS A 92 -38.69 -11.19 16.96
CA HIS A 92 -38.40 -12.53 17.48
C HIS A 92 -39.49 -13.07 18.40
N LEU A 93 -40.10 -12.21 19.25
CA LEU A 93 -41.13 -12.58 20.19
C LEU A 93 -42.54 -12.53 19.59
N GLY A 94 -42.73 -11.81 18.49
CA GLY A 94 -44.03 -11.60 17.84
C GLY A 94 -44.92 -10.55 18.52
N TYR A 95 -44.38 -9.74 19.46
CA TYR A 95 -45.14 -8.69 20.11
C TYR A 95 -44.20 -7.54 20.60
N ASP A 96 -44.74 -6.34 20.67
CA ASP A 96 -44.01 -5.15 21.12
C ASP A 96 -43.90 -5.02 22.65
N ARG A 97 -43.00 -4.13 23.11
CA ARG A 97 -42.85 -3.87 24.53
C ARG A 97 -44.12 -3.23 25.10
N GLY A 98 -44.71 -3.90 26.11
CA GLY A 98 -45.97 -3.47 26.75
C GLY A 98 -47.22 -3.96 26.07
N ASP A 99 -47.14 -4.69 24.97
CA ASP A 99 -48.30 -5.28 24.30
C ASP A 99 -48.95 -6.36 25.15
N PRO A 100 -50.28 -6.30 25.37
CA PRO A 100 -51.03 -7.35 26.04
C PRO A 100 -50.93 -8.74 25.39
N ALA A 101 -50.64 -8.78 24.08
CA ALA A 101 -50.42 -10.02 23.32
C ALA A 101 -49.27 -10.87 23.88
N GLY A 102 -48.31 -10.26 24.57
CA GLY A 102 -47.24 -10.97 25.25
C GLY A 102 -47.60 -11.72 26.53
N ARG A 103 -48.85 -11.58 27.03
CA ARG A 103 -49.27 -12.25 28.25
C ARG A 103 -49.58 -13.73 27.98
N GLY A 104 -48.87 -14.62 28.70
CA GLY A 104 -49.06 -16.05 28.57
C GLY A 104 -48.32 -16.71 27.40
N THR A 105 -47.48 -15.96 26.69
CA THR A 105 -46.59 -16.54 25.66
C THR A 105 -45.47 -17.37 26.31
N PRO A 106 -44.97 -18.42 25.62
CA PRO A 106 -43.94 -19.32 26.17
C PRO A 106 -42.58 -18.61 26.35
N ASN A 107 -42.38 -17.48 25.69
CA ASN A 107 -41.15 -16.68 25.79
C ASN A 107 -41.48 -15.21 26.04
N SER A 108 -40.63 -14.51 26.76
CA SER A 108 -40.84 -13.11 27.13
C SER A 108 -39.53 -12.34 27.24
N ARG A 109 -39.59 -10.99 27.20
CA ARG A 109 -38.45 -10.13 27.45
C ARG A 109 -37.89 -10.38 28.85
N ASN A 110 -36.55 -10.46 28.96
CA ASN A 110 -35.83 -10.75 30.20
C ASN A 110 -34.74 -9.76 30.49
N GLY A 111 -35.07 -8.48 30.40
CA GLY A 111 -34.08 -7.39 30.65
C GLY A 111 -33.02 -7.26 29.58
N SER A 112 -31.94 -6.62 29.93
CA SER A 112 -30.77 -6.41 29.08
C SER A 112 -29.47 -6.79 29.80
N THR A 113 -28.40 -6.94 29.04
CA THR A 113 -27.05 -7.12 29.55
C THR A 113 -26.19 -5.96 29.05
N PRO A 114 -25.56 -5.20 29.95
CA PRO A 114 -24.65 -4.13 29.56
C PRO A 114 -23.41 -4.69 28.86
N LYS A 115 -22.98 -4.05 27.81
CA LYS A 115 -21.84 -4.42 26.96
C LYS A 115 -21.19 -3.17 26.41
N THR A 116 -19.88 -3.15 26.28
CA THR A 116 -19.14 -2.08 25.61
C THR A 116 -18.65 -2.59 24.26
N LEU A 117 -18.91 -1.82 23.22
CA LEU A 117 -18.44 -2.06 21.86
C LEU A 117 -17.35 -1.05 21.53
N ALA A 118 -16.17 -1.51 21.18
CA ALA A 118 -15.12 -0.66 20.64
C ALA A 118 -15.45 -0.28 19.19
N THR A 119 -15.43 1.01 18.86
CA THR A 119 -15.78 1.53 17.53
C THR A 119 -14.75 2.56 17.06
N GLU A 120 -14.84 2.96 15.80
CA GLU A 120 -14.00 3.98 15.18
C GLU A 120 -14.23 5.41 15.74
N VAL A 121 -15.28 5.61 16.53
CA VAL A 121 -15.59 6.88 17.20
C VAL A 121 -15.38 6.84 18.72
N GLY A 122 -14.94 5.69 19.23
CA GLY A 122 -14.71 5.43 20.66
C GLY A 122 -15.54 4.28 21.19
N ASP A 123 -15.46 4.04 22.48
CA ASP A 123 -16.19 3.00 23.16
C ASP A 123 -17.69 3.36 23.27
N VAL A 124 -18.55 2.46 22.82
CA VAL A 124 -20.01 2.59 22.80
C VAL A 124 -20.61 1.64 23.82
N PRO A 125 -21.09 2.13 24.96
CA PRO A 125 -21.83 1.30 25.92
C PRO A 125 -23.23 1.03 25.37
N VAL A 126 -23.64 -0.24 25.30
CA VAL A 126 -24.96 -0.67 24.79
C VAL A 126 -25.59 -1.66 25.74
N ASP A 127 -26.89 -1.58 25.89
CA ASP A 127 -27.72 -2.55 26.60
C ASP A 127 -28.32 -3.56 25.63
N THR A 128 -27.73 -4.78 25.58
CA THR A 128 -28.18 -5.85 24.70
C THR A 128 -29.41 -6.53 25.31
N PRO A 129 -30.59 -6.48 24.67
CA PRO A 129 -31.80 -7.08 25.19
C PRO A 129 -31.76 -8.62 25.16
N ARG A 130 -32.50 -9.27 26.06
CA ARG A 130 -32.58 -10.71 26.18
C ARG A 130 -34.02 -11.18 26.26
N ASP A 131 -34.26 -12.38 25.80
CA ASP A 131 -35.49 -13.16 26.03
C ASP A 131 -35.32 -14.16 27.20
N ARG A 132 -36.37 -14.64 27.74
CA ARG A 132 -36.38 -15.59 28.87
C ARG A 132 -35.88 -16.99 28.47
N ALA A 133 -36.16 -17.41 27.26
CA ALA A 133 -35.72 -18.68 26.72
C ALA A 133 -34.25 -18.70 26.28
N GLY A 134 -33.58 -17.52 26.15
CA GLY A 134 -32.19 -17.39 25.71
C GLY A 134 -31.98 -17.68 24.23
N THR A 135 -33.04 -17.69 23.44
CA THR A 135 -33.05 -18.04 22.01
C THR A 135 -32.81 -16.83 21.09
N PHE A 136 -32.98 -15.64 21.62
CA PHE A 136 -32.75 -14.41 20.85
C PHE A 136 -31.26 -14.19 20.54
N GLU A 137 -30.98 -14.00 19.27
CA GLU A 137 -29.63 -13.62 18.76
C GLU A 137 -29.74 -12.33 17.95
N PRO A 138 -29.26 -11.18 18.50
CA PRO A 138 -29.30 -9.92 17.78
C PRO A 138 -28.38 -9.99 16.55
N ARG A 139 -28.86 -9.50 15.40
CA ARG A 139 -28.11 -9.41 14.15
C ARG A 139 -27.21 -8.18 14.12
N LEU A 140 -27.74 -7.05 14.64
CA LEU A 140 -26.99 -5.78 14.69
C LEU A 140 -25.74 -5.87 15.57
N VAL A 141 -25.83 -6.58 16.70
CA VAL A 141 -24.71 -6.80 17.62
C VAL A 141 -24.67 -8.27 18.02
N PRO A 142 -24.04 -9.15 17.25
CA PRO A 142 -24.00 -10.59 17.53
C PRO A 142 -23.49 -10.90 18.94
N LYS A 143 -23.92 -12.05 19.49
CA LYS A 143 -23.40 -12.57 20.75
C LYS A 143 -21.86 -12.69 20.65
N GLY A 144 -21.13 -12.19 21.64
CA GLY A 144 -19.67 -12.22 21.66
C GLY A 144 -18.98 -11.06 20.89
N ALA A 145 -19.68 -10.31 20.02
CA ALA A 145 -19.08 -9.15 19.38
C ALA A 145 -18.66 -8.10 20.42
N ARG A 146 -17.43 -7.65 20.38
CA ARG A 146 -16.87 -6.58 21.23
C ARG A 146 -16.39 -5.36 20.44
N ARG A 147 -16.47 -5.45 19.10
CA ARG A 147 -16.03 -4.39 18.18
C ARG A 147 -17.00 -4.32 17.00
N LEU A 148 -17.03 -3.16 16.35
CA LEU A 148 -17.65 -2.96 15.05
C LEU A 148 -16.60 -3.05 13.94
N ASP A 149 -17.01 -3.48 12.75
CA ASP A 149 -16.12 -3.74 11.59
C ASP A 149 -15.28 -2.52 11.18
N GLY A 150 -15.78 -1.30 11.35
CA GLY A 150 -15.04 -0.07 11.05
C GLY A 150 -13.74 0.08 11.84
N LEU A 151 -13.72 -0.36 13.10
CA LEU A 151 -12.51 -0.33 13.93
C LEU A 151 -11.45 -1.35 13.44
N ASP A 152 -11.88 -2.53 13.03
CA ASP A 152 -10.96 -3.54 12.48
C ASP A 152 -10.33 -3.05 11.17
N ALA A 153 -11.10 -2.40 10.28
CA ALA A 153 -10.58 -1.77 9.07
C ALA A 153 -9.57 -0.65 9.38
N MET A 154 -9.84 0.17 10.41
CA MET A 154 -8.92 1.21 10.87
C MET A 154 -7.60 0.59 11.37
N ILE A 155 -7.65 -0.46 12.19
CA ILE A 155 -6.47 -1.17 12.71
C ILE A 155 -5.62 -1.70 11.55
N ILE A 156 -6.24 -2.35 10.55
CA ILE A 156 -5.58 -2.88 9.36
C ILE A 156 -4.90 -1.75 8.58
N SER A 157 -5.58 -0.60 8.40
CA SER A 157 -5.03 0.55 7.68
C SER A 157 -3.82 1.17 8.41
N LEU A 158 -3.88 1.31 9.74
CA LEU A 158 -2.75 1.79 10.55
C LEU A 158 -1.56 0.83 10.49
N TYR A 159 -1.85 -0.48 10.52
CA TYR A 159 -0.82 -1.50 10.39
C TYR A 159 -0.16 -1.47 9.00
N ALA A 160 -0.95 -1.36 7.92
CA ALA A 160 -0.48 -1.20 6.55
C ALA A 160 0.39 0.06 6.38
N GLY A 161 0.09 1.13 7.11
CA GLY A 161 0.90 2.35 7.19
C GLY A 161 2.24 2.18 7.94
N GLY A 162 2.51 1.01 8.52
CA GLY A 162 3.78 0.66 9.19
C GLY A 162 3.78 0.81 10.71
N MET A 163 2.64 1.11 11.35
CA MET A 163 2.56 1.16 12.82
C MET A 163 2.71 -0.24 13.41
N THR A 164 3.44 -0.34 14.52
CA THR A 164 3.50 -1.58 15.29
C THR A 164 2.19 -1.79 16.07
N VAL A 165 1.93 -3.01 16.53
CA VAL A 165 0.77 -3.30 17.39
C VAL A 165 0.72 -2.39 18.62
N ARG A 166 1.88 -2.08 19.22
CA ARG A 166 2.00 -1.16 20.37
C ARG A 166 1.67 0.30 19.99
N ASP A 167 2.14 0.75 18.82
CA ASP A 167 1.85 2.10 18.33
C ASP A 167 0.36 2.24 18.02
N ILE A 168 -0.27 1.21 17.47
CA ILE A 168 -1.72 1.17 17.20
C ILE A 168 -2.49 1.25 18.51
N GLN A 169 -2.15 0.44 19.51
CA GLN A 169 -2.79 0.53 20.84
C GLN A 169 -2.67 1.95 21.41
N ALA A 170 -1.46 2.49 21.48
CA ALA A 170 -1.24 3.84 21.99
C ALA A 170 -1.98 4.91 21.18
N HIS A 171 -2.14 4.72 19.87
CA HIS A 171 -2.91 5.60 19.01
C HIS A 171 -4.40 5.55 19.34
N LEU A 172 -4.99 4.35 19.44
CA LEU A 172 -6.40 4.15 19.76
C LEU A 172 -6.76 4.74 21.14
N VAL A 173 -5.93 4.50 22.14
CA VAL A 173 -6.13 5.10 23.48
C VAL A 173 -6.12 6.63 23.41
N ARG A 174 -5.16 7.24 22.70
CA ARG A 174 -5.07 8.71 22.62
C ARG A 174 -6.19 9.35 21.83
N THR A 175 -6.63 8.71 20.74
CA THR A 175 -7.58 9.34 19.78
C THR A 175 -9.02 8.98 20.06
N LEU A 176 -9.27 7.75 20.49
CA LEU A 176 -10.62 7.22 20.69
C LEU A 176 -10.94 6.90 22.16
N GLY A 177 -9.91 6.88 23.04
CA GLY A 177 -10.06 6.41 24.41
C GLY A 177 -10.31 4.89 24.52
N THR A 178 -10.13 4.16 23.43
CA THR A 178 -10.37 2.70 23.34
C THR A 178 -9.07 1.96 23.63
N ASP A 179 -9.05 1.13 24.67
CA ASP A 179 -7.91 0.27 25.01
C ASP A 179 -8.16 -1.17 24.57
N LEU A 180 -7.46 -1.58 23.52
CA LEU A 180 -7.45 -2.96 23.02
C LEU A 180 -6.14 -3.65 23.41
N SER A 181 -6.23 -4.93 23.80
CA SER A 181 -5.03 -5.70 24.08
C SER A 181 -4.17 -5.90 22.81
N HIS A 182 -2.86 -6.07 22.99
CA HIS A 182 -1.94 -6.39 21.89
C HIS A 182 -2.38 -7.62 21.11
N GLU A 183 -2.89 -8.63 21.81
CA GLU A 183 -3.39 -9.87 21.23
C GLU A 183 -4.62 -9.60 20.33
N THR A 184 -5.55 -8.76 20.79
CA THR A 184 -6.72 -8.37 20.00
C THR A 184 -6.30 -7.68 18.69
N ILE A 185 -5.38 -6.72 18.76
CA ILE A 185 -4.88 -6.02 17.58
C ILE A 185 -4.11 -6.98 16.65
N ALA A 186 -3.32 -7.89 17.22
CA ALA A 186 -2.63 -8.93 16.44
C ALA A 186 -3.64 -9.82 15.70
N ASN A 187 -4.67 -10.31 16.39
CA ASN A 187 -5.71 -11.17 15.80
C ASN A 187 -6.46 -10.45 14.65
N VAL A 188 -6.78 -9.16 14.80
CA VAL A 188 -7.38 -8.36 13.72
C VAL A 188 -6.45 -8.30 12.50
N THR A 189 -5.15 -8.06 12.72
CA THR A 189 -4.20 -8.01 11.60
C THR A 189 -3.88 -9.39 11.04
N ASP A 190 -4.06 -10.47 11.80
CA ASP A 190 -3.83 -11.85 11.36
C ASP A 190 -5.02 -12.43 10.59
N ALA A 191 -6.21 -11.85 10.74
CA ALA A 191 -7.39 -12.24 9.98
C ALA A 191 -7.18 -12.16 8.45
N VAL A 192 -6.28 -11.30 7.97
CA VAL A 192 -5.92 -11.21 6.55
C VAL A 192 -4.96 -12.30 6.06
N ALA A 193 -4.48 -13.19 6.94
CA ALA A 193 -3.47 -14.19 6.57
C ALA A 193 -3.97 -15.19 5.50
N GLU A 194 -5.26 -15.51 5.52
CA GLU A 194 -5.86 -16.37 4.49
C GLU A 194 -5.92 -15.67 3.13
N GLU A 195 -6.28 -14.38 3.11
CA GLU A 195 -6.29 -13.58 1.88
C GLU A 195 -4.87 -13.46 1.31
N VAL A 196 -3.85 -13.27 2.17
CA VAL A 196 -2.44 -13.23 1.76
C VAL A 196 -2.04 -14.55 1.11
N ARG A 197 -2.39 -15.69 1.72
CA ARG A 197 -2.09 -17.02 1.15
C ARG A 197 -2.82 -17.25 -0.18
N ALA A 198 -4.11 -16.91 -0.26
CA ALA A 198 -4.89 -16.99 -1.50
C ALA A 198 -4.29 -16.11 -2.60
N TRP A 199 -3.89 -14.88 -2.26
CA TRP A 199 -3.21 -13.98 -3.20
C TRP A 199 -1.86 -14.54 -3.66
N GLN A 200 -1.05 -15.07 -2.75
CA GLN A 200 0.27 -15.62 -3.06
C GLN A 200 0.17 -16.88 -3.95
N SER A 201 -0.92 -17.64 -3.86
CA SER A 201 -1.15 -18.85 -4.65
C SER A 201 -2.09 -18.68 -5.85
N ARG A 202 -2.59 -17.45 -6.09
CA ARG A 202 -3.54 -17.19 -7.18
C ARG A 202 -2.97 -17.57 -8.54
N PRO A 203 -3.80 -18.01 -9.51
CA PRO A 203 -3.41 -18.18 -10.89
C PRO A 203 -2.82 -16.90 -11.48
N LEU A 204 -1.87 -17.04 -12.37
CA LEU A 204 -1.23 -15.94 -13.11
C LEU A 204 -1.44 -16.13 -14.61
N ASP A 205 -1.35 -15.03 -15.34
CA ASP A 205 -1.40 -15.08 -16.79
C ASP A 205 -0.23 -15.90 -17.36
N PRO A 206 -0.45 -16.58 -18.49
CA PRO A 206 0.55 -17.49 -19.02
C PRO A 206 1.76 -16.79 -19.64
N VAL A 207 1.64 -15.51 -20.03
CA VAL A 207 2.76 -14.78 -20.67
C VAL A 207 2.99 -13.44 -19.99
N TRP A 208 4.24 -13.21 -19.65
CA TRP A 208 4.71 -11.95 -19.06
C TRP A 208 5.83 -11.36 -19.93
N PRO A 209 5.52 -10.31 -20.73
CA PRO A 209 6.53 -9.65 -21.56
C PRO A 209 7.74 -9.15 -20.78
N VAL A 210 7.54 -8.63 -19.57
CA VAL A 210 8.65 -8.19 -18.70
C VAL A 210 8.36 -8.56 -17.26
N VAL A 211 9.33 -9.17 -16.58
CA VAL A 211 9.31 -9.44 -15.14
C VAL A 211 10.49 -8.74 -14.48
N PHE A 212 10.24 -8.00 -13.42
CA PHE A 212 11.25 -7.37 -12.58
C PHE A 212 11.34 -8.10 -11.26
N LEU A 213 12.57 -8.40 -10.81
CA LEU A 213 12.83 -8.96 -9.48
C LEU A 213 13.78 -8.02 -8.72
N ASP A 214 13.38 -7.66 -7.51
CA ASP A 214 14.18 -6.82 -6.60
C ASP A 214 13.96 -7.27 -5.16
N ALA A 215 14.87 -6.90 -4.27
CA ALA A 215 14.85 -7.29 -2.88
C ALA A 215 14.88 -6.09 -1.92
N LEU A 216 14.23 -6.29 -0.77
CA LEU A 216 14.27 -5.38 0.38
C LEU A 216 14.91 -6.10 1.56
N VAL A 217 15.89 -5.48 2.20
CA VAL A 217 16.45 -6.01 3.45
C VAL A 217 15.46 -5.73 4.59
N VAL A 218 15.11 -6.78 5.31
CA VAL A 218 14.21 -6.75 6.48
C VAL A 218 14.90 -7.41 7.66
N LYS A 219 14.59 -6.96 8.87
CA LYS A 219 15.09 -7.59 10.11
C LYS A 219 14.03 -8.54 10.66
N VAL A 220 14.35 -9.79 10.79
CA VAL A 220 13.41 -10.82 11.24
C VAL A 220 14.00 -11.56 12.43
N ARG A 221 13.17 -11.88 13.42
CA ARG A 221 13.57 -12.73 14.56
C ARG A 221 13.69 -14.17 14.07
N ASP A 222 14.84 -14.75 14.35
CA ASP A 222 15.15 -16.17 14.11
C ASP A 222 15.68 -16.77 15.42
N GLY A 223 14.83 -17.51 16.09
CA GLY A 223 15.10 -17.96 17.45
C GLY A 223 15.34 -16.79 18.43
N ALA A 224 16.50 -16.77 19.08
CA ALA A 224 16.90 -15.74 20.04
C ALA A 224 17.51 -14.48 19.39
N HIS A 225 17.80 -14.51 18.08
CA HIS A 225 18.51 -13.44 17.38
C HIS A 225 17.62 -12.72 16.38
N VAL A 226 18.05 -11.53 16.01
CA VAL A 226 17.45 -10.76 14.89
C VAL A 226 18.46 -10.78 13.75
N VAL A 227 18.05 -11.35 12.62
CA VAL A 227 18.88 -11.48 11.42
C VAL A 227 18.34 -10.62 10.28
N ASN A 228 19.22 -10.22 9.38
CA ASN A 228 18.80 -9.61 8.13
C ASN A 228 18.37 -10.70 7.16
N LYS A 229 17.16 -10.57 6.60
CA LYS A 229 16.65 -11.40 5.51
C LYS A 229 16.36 -10.55 4.31
N SER A 230 16.34 -11.15 3.12
CA SER A 230 15.90 -10.50 1.89
C SER A 230 14.42 -10.82 1.64
N ALA A 231 13.60 -9.79 1.48
CA ALA A 231 12.23 -9.89 0.99
C ALA A 231 12.23 -9.60 -0.52
N HIS A 232 12.14 -10.65 -1.32
CA HIS A 232 12.13 -10.57 -2.78
C HIS A 232 10.73 -10.30 -3.28
N ILE A 233 10.60 -9.38 -4.23
CA ILE A 233 9.33 -9.00 -4.86
C ILE A 233 9.48 -9.17 -6.36
N ALA A 234 8.59 -9.95 -6.97
CA ALA A 234 8.47 -10.05 -8.41
C ALA A 234 7.32 -9.18 -8.91
N VAL A 235 7.59 -8.35 -9.90
CA VAL A 235 6.60 -7.50 -10.57
C VAL A 235 6.59 -7.85 -12.06
N GLY A 236 5.46 -8.33 -12.56
CA GLY A 236 5.23 -8.59 -13.97
C GLY A 236 4.54 -7.42 -14.66
N VAL A 237 4.80 -7.27 -15.94
CA VAL A 237 4.02 -6.42 -16.85
C VAL A 237 3.31 -7.34 -17.81
N ASP A 238 1.98 -7.26 -17.86
CA ASP A 238 1.15 -8.07 -18.77
C ASP A 238 1.15 -7.51 -20.20
N THR A 239 0.41 -8.15 -21.10
CA THR A 239 0.32 -7.74 -22.51
C THR A 239 -0.38 -6.40 -22.69
N ASP A 240 -1.23 -5.96 -21.74
CA ASP A 240 -1.86 -4.65 -21.75
C ASP A 240 -0.95 -3.55 -21.16
N GLY A 241 0.23 -3.93 -20.70
CA GLY A 241 1.19 -3.04 -20.05
C GLY A 241 0.85 -2.70 -18.60
N VAL A 242 -0.06 -3.45 -18.01
CA VAL A 242 -0.43 -3.30 -16.59
C VAL A 242 0.56 -4.06 -15.72
N LYS A 243 0.91 -3.45 -14.61
CA LYS A 243 1.87 -4.04 -13.65
C LYS A 243 1.14 -4.80 -12.57
N HIS A 244 1.67 -5.96 -12.24
CA HIS A 244 1.17 -6.85 -11.19
C HIS A 244 2.29 -7.32 -10.29
N VAL A 245 2.08 -7.31 -8.97
CA VAL A 245 3.00 -7.98 -8.05
C VAL A 245 2.70 -9.47 -8.10
N LEU A 246 3.63 -10.27 -8.61
CA LEU A 246 3.45 -11.70 -8.82
C LEU A 246 3.60 -12.52 -7.54
N GLY A 247 4.44 -12.05 -6.62
CA GLY A 247 4.65 -12.70 -5.33
C GLY A 247 5.69 -12.00 -4.48
N ILE A 248 5.77 -12.43 -3.21
CA ILE A 248 6.71 -11.96 -2.20
C ILE A 248 7.31 -13.17 -1.51
N TRP A 249 8.64 -13.26 -1.44
CA TRP A 249 9.37 -14.35 -0.78
C TRP A 249 10.38 -13.78 0.19
N VAL A 250 10.46 -14.37 1.38
CA VAL A 250 11.41 -13.95 2.43
C VAL A 250 12.42 -15.05 2.68
N GLN A 251 13.72 -14.73 2.60
CA GLN A 251 14.78 -15.73 2.76
C GLN A 251 16.05 -15.10 3.38
N THR A 252 16.78 -15.91 4.13
CA THR A 252 18.07 -15.53 4.72
C THR A 252 19.23 -15.64 3.72
N GLY A 253 19.18 -16.66 2.84
CA GLY A 253 20.22 -16.95 1.84
C GLY A 253 19.65 -17.03 0.43
N GLU A 254 20.34 -16.40 -0.52
CA GLU A 254 20.00 -16.37 -1.92
C GLU A 254 20.81 -17.43 -2.65
N GLY A 255 20.31 -18.67 -2.69
CA GLY A 255 20.96 -19.76 -3.40
C GLY A 255 20.16 -20.25 -4.62
N ALA A 256 20.79 -21.00 -5.50
CA ALA A 256 20.17 -21.54 -6.72
C ALA A 256 18.88 -22.35 -6.41
N ALA A 257 18.86 -23.11 -5.31
CA ALA A 257 17.68 -23.87 -4.89
C ALA A 257 16.49 -22.97 -4.51
N PHE A 258 16.74 -21.83 -3.88
CA PHE A 258 15.71 -20.84 -3.57
C PHE A 258 15.09 -20.29 -4.85
N TRP A 259 15.92 -19.85 -5.80
CA TRP A 259 15.45 -19.29 -7.06
C TRP A 259 14.73 -20.32 -7.94
N ALA A 260 15.21 -21.56 -7.97
CA ALA A 260 14.49 -22.65 -8.63
C ALA A 260 13.09 -22.83 -8.02
N GLY A 261 12.97 -22.75 -6.69
CA GLY A 261 11.69 -22.80 -6.00
C GLY A 261 10.76 -21.63 -6.36
N VAL A 262 11.29 -20.41 -6.46
CA VAL A 262 10.52 -19.21 -6.89
C VAL A 262 10.01 -19.36 -8.32
N CYS A 263 10.89 -19.75 -9.26
CA CYS A 263 10.52 -19.97 -10.66
C CYS A 263 9.48 -21.10 -10.80
N ALA A 264 9.66 -22.20 -10.08
CA ALA A 264 8.71 -23.32 -10.07
C ALA A 264 7.33 -22.89 -9.50
N GLN A 265 7.28 -22.08 -8.46
CA GLN A 265 6.02 -21.55 -7.94
C GLN A 265 5.30 -20.67 -8.96
N LEU A 266 6.02 -19.80 -9.68
CA LEU A 266 5.43 -18.96 -10.72
C LEU A 266 4.91 -19.85 -11.88
N ALA A 267 5.68 -20.83 -12.31
CA ALA A 267 5.27 -21.77 -13.37
C ALA A 267 4.04 -22.59 -12.94
N ASN A 268 4.00 -23.12 -11.72
CA ASN A 268 2.85 -23.86 -11.17
C ASN A 268 1.58 -23.01 -11.06
N ARG A 269 1.72 -21.69 -10.96
CA ARG A 269 0.61 -20.73 -10.95
C ARG A 269 0.14 -20.33 -12.35
N GLY A 270 0.75 -20.87 -13.39
CA GLY A 270 0.33 -20.69 -14.79
C GLY A 270 1.29 -19.91 -15.67
N VAL A 271 2.41 -19.38 -15.15
CA VAL A 271 3.39 -18.64 -15.96
C VAL A 271 4.10 -19.61 -16.92
N ALA A 272 3.65 -19.64 -18.16
CA ALA A 272 4.22 -20.49 -19.21
C ALA A 272 5.42 -19.84 -19.89
N ASP A 273 5.47 -18.52 -19.99
CA ASP A 273 6.52 -17.81 -20.70
C ASP A 273 6.80 -16.41 -20.11
N VAL A 274 8.10 -16.05 -20.09
CA VAL A 274 8.61 -14.72 -19.72
C VAL A 274 9.56 -14.28 -20.83
N LEU A 275 9.30 -13.13 -21.49
CA LEU A 275 10.19 -12.69 -22.57
C LEU A 275 11.48 -12.09 -22.03
N ILE A 276 11.37 -11.19 -21.07
CA ILE A 276 12.50 -10.44 -20.49
C ILE A 276 12.40 -10.48 -18.96
N ALA A 277 13.44 -10.93 -18.29
CA ALA A 277 13.56 -10.88 -16.84
C ALA A 277 14.66 -9.89 -16.41
N CYS A 278 14.26 -8.87 -15.68
CA CYS A 278 15.18 -7.86 -15.13
C CYS A 278 15.45 -8.13 -13.65
N CYS A 279 16.69 -8.38 -13.29
CA CYS A 279 17.08 -8.69 -11.92
C CYS A 279 18.37 -7.97 -11.50
N ASP A 280 18.69 -8.04 -10.21
CA ASP A 280 19.87 -7.38 -9.58
C ASP A 280 21.15 -8.24 -9.68
N GLY A 281 21.26 -9.13 -10.66
CA GLY A 281 22.46 -9.97 -10.83
C GLY A 281 22.68 -10.94 -9.66
N LEU A 282 21.61 -11.38 -9.01
CA LEU A 282 21.65 -12.30 -7.86
C LEU A 282 22.18 -13.68 -8.29
N PRO A 283 23.15 -14.27 -7.59
CA PRO A 283 23.72 -15.55 -7.95
C PRO A 283 22.67 -16.68 -7.99
N GLY A 284 22.66 -17.48 -9.04
CA GLY A 284 21.76 -18.61 -9.24
C GLY A 284 20.36 -18.24 -9.77
N LEU A 285 20.01 -16.95 -9.83
CA LEU A 285 18.71 -16.52 -10.37
C LEU A 285 18.66 -16.61 -11.89
N PRO A 286 19.67 -16.13 -12.64
CA PRO A 286 19.69 -16.30 -14.10
C PRO A 286 19.56 -17.76 -14.52
N GLU A 287 20.31 -18.65 -13.89
CA GLU A 287 20.33 -20.08 -14.16
C GLU A 287 18.96 -20.72 -13.87
N ALA A 288 18.29 -20.30 -12.78
CA ALA A 288 16.95 -20.78 -12.44
C ALA A 288 15.89 -20.31 -13.46
N ILE A 289 16.00 -19.07 -13.94
CA ILE A 289 15.11 -18.52 -14.98
C ILE A 289 15.32 -19.28 -16.29
N GLU A 290 16.56 -19.44 -16.73
CA GLU A 290 16.93 -20.15 -17.98
C GLU A 290 16.50 -21.61 -17.94
N ALA A 291 16.59 -22.28 -16.78
CA ALA A 291 16.11 -23.64 -16.60
C ALA A 291 14.58 -23.77 -16.66
N THR A 292 13.85 -22.76 -16.21
CA THR A 292 12.37 -22.77 -16.19
C THR A 292 11.79 -22.26 -17.50
N TRP A 293 12.34 -21.17 -18.04
CA TRP A 293 11.93 -20.53 -19.30
C TRP A 293 13.17 -20.31 -20.20
N PRO A 294 13.56 -21.31 -20.99
CA PRO A 294 14.83 -21.32 -21.74
C PRO A 294 15.00 -20.17 -22.74
N HIS A 295 13.88 -19.56 -23.15
CA HIS A 295 13.91 -18.48 -24.15
C HIS A 295 13.80 -17.08 -23.51
N THR A 296 13.90 -16.97 -22.19
CA THR A 296 13.88 -15.70 -21.48
C THR A 296 15.21 -14.96 -21.64
N VAL A 297 15.14 -13.70 -22.02
CA VAL A 297 16.33 -12.83 -21.98
C VAL A 297 16.49 -12.33 -20.55
N VAL A 298 17.53 -12.80 -19.87
CA VAL A 298 17.87 -12.34 -18.52
C VAL A 298 18.74 -11.10 -18.60
N GLN A 299 18.27 -10.02 -17.97
CA GLN A 299 18.87 -8.70 -18.05
C GLN A 299 19.23 -8.17 -16.65
N THR A 300 20.47 -7.76 -16.48
CA THR A 300 20.87 -7.03 -15.25
C THR A 300 20.29 -5.62 -15.24
N CYS A 301 19.70 -5.24 -14.11
CA CYS A 301 19.10 -3.93 -13.94
C CYS A 301 20.15 -2.82 -14.04
N VAL A 302 20.05 -1.97 -15.06
CA VAL A 302 20.96 -0.85 -15.32
C VAL A 302 21.06 0.11 -14.13
N VAL A 303 19.93 0.37 -13.45
CA VAL A 303 19.89 1.26 -12.29
C VAL A 303 20.69 0.68 -11.12
N HIS A 304 20.60 -0.63 -10.90
CA HIS A 304 21.41 -1.31 -9.89
C HIS A 304 22.90 -1.28 -10.24
N LEU A 305 23.27 -1.45 -11.51
CA LEU A 305 24.64 -1.29 -11.96
C LEU A 305 25.19 0.12 -11.69
N ILE A 306 24.40 1.15 -12.03
CA ILE A 306 24.77 2.55 -11.74
C ILE A 306 24.97 2.77 -10.23
N ARG A 307 24.07 2.25 -9.40
CA ARG A 307 24.19 2.35 -7.94
C ARG A 307 25.38 1.59 -7.38
N ALA A 308 25.63 0.39 -7.88
CA ALA A 308 26.78 -0.42 -7.48
C ALA A 308 28.10 0.28 -7.82
N ALA A 309 28.23 0.83 -9.02
CA ALA A 309 29.39 1.62 -9.41
C ALA A 309 29.57 2.87 -8.53
N ASN A 310 28.48 3.62 -8.28
CA ASN A 310 28.52 4.82 -7.45
C ASN A 310 28.88 4.58 -5.97
N ARG A 311 28.87 3.35 -5.48
CA ARG A 311 29.41 3.02 -4.13
C ARG A 311 30.90 3.26 -4.03
N TYR A 312 31.61 3.13 -5.14
CA TYR A 312 33.07 3.32 -5.23
C TYR A 312 33.45 4.74 -5.60
N VAL A 313 32.48 5.63 -5.91
CA VAL A 313 32.70 7.01 -6.36
C VAL A 313 32.39 7.98 -5.23
N SER A 314 33.28 8.99 -5.03
CA SER A 314 33.05 10.06 -4.07
C SER A 314 31.76 10.81 -4.34
N TYR A 315 31.12 11.35 -3.31
CA TYR A 315 29.85 12.09 -3.47
C TYR A 315 29.98 13.23 -4.49
N HIS A 316 31.12 13.93 -4.50
CA HIS A 316 31.39 15.03 -5.40
C HIS A 316 31.38 14.60 -6.89
N ASP A 317 31.95 13.44 -7.20
CA ASP A 317 32.19 13.00 -8.58
C ASP A 317 31.06 12.11 -9.13
N ARG A 318 30.11 11.69 -8.28
CA ARG A 318 28.98 10.81 -8.69
C ARG A 318 28.17 11.34 -9.86
N LYS A 319 27.95 12.67 -9.92
CA LYS A 319 27.19 13.28 -11.01
C LYS A 319 27.94 13.17 -12.33
N ALA A 320 29.24 13.46 -12.33
CA ALA A 320 30.11 13.38 -13.51
C ALA A 320 30.29 11.93 -13.96
N PHE A 321 30.53 11.00 -13.01
CA PHE A 321 30.70 9.59 -13.30
C PHE A 321 29.39 8.98 -13.86
N SER A 322 28.22 9.29 -13.28
CA SER A 322 26.93 8.85 -13.80
C SER A 322 26.61 9.42 -15.17
N ALA A 323 27.05 10.64 -15.48
CA ALA A 323 26.90 11.23 -16.80
C ALA A 323 27.77 10.51 -17.85
N ALA A 324 28.99 10.12 -17.49
CA ALA A 324 29.83 9.28 -18.34
C ALA A 324 29.23 7.90 -18.59
N LEU A 325 28.75 7.22 -17.54
CA LEU A 325 28.04 5.95 -17.65
C LEU A 325 26.78 6.04 -18.55
N LYS A 326 26.14 7.21 -18.61
CA LYS A 326 24.98 7.40 -19.48
C LYS A 326 25.29 7.10 -20.94
N ARG A 327 26.49 7.43 -21.41
CA ARG A 327 26.94 7.13 -22.78
C ARG A 327 26.98 5.61 -23.05
N VAL A 328 27.33 4.82 -22.04
CA VAL A 328 27.40 3.36 -22.14
C VAL A 328 25.99 2.76 -22.32
N TYR A 329 25.05 3.04 -21.41
CA TYR A 329 23.73 2.39 -21.44
C TYR A 329 22.72 3.05 -22.39
N THR A 330 23.03 4.21 -22.98
CA THR A 330 22.23 4.82 -24.05
C THR A 330 22.85 4.64 -25.43
N ALA A 331 23.93 3.89 -25.54
CA ALA A 331 24.59 3.58 -26.81
C ALA A 331 23.63 2.86 -27.79
N PRO A 332 23.79 3.03 -29.11
CA PRO A 332 22.91 2.41 -30.09
C PRO A 332 23.01 0.88 -30.08
N ASP A 333 24.18 0.35 -29.84
CA ASP A 333 24.50 -1.10 -29.87
C ASP A 333 25.61 -1.45 -28.84
N ALA A 334 26.00 -2.71 -28.80
CA ALA A 334 27.00 -3.22 -27.86
C ALA A 334 28.41 -2.67 -28.16
N ASP A 335 28.77 -2.52 -29.42
CA ASP A 335 30.12 -2.05 -29.83
C ASP A 335 30.33 -0.59 -29.43
N ALA A 336 29.32 0.24 -29.66
CA ALA A 336 29.36 1.65 -29.22
C ALA A 336 29.35 1.77 -27.68
N ALA A 337 28.67 0.86 -26.98
CA ALA A 337 28.68 0.83 -25.53
C ALA A 337 30.03 0.40 -24.97
N GLU A 338 30.69 -0.59 -25.60
CA GLU A 338 32.03 -1.04 -25.24
C GLU A 338 33.08 0.08 -25.44
N THR A 339 33.00 0.77 -26.60
CA THR A 339 33.82 1.93 -26.88
C THR A 339 33.62 3.01 -25.79
N ALA A 340 32.37 3.32 -25.43
CA ALA A 340 32.10 4.32 -24.39
C ALA A 340 32.59 3.89 -23.00
N LEU A 341 32.56 2.60 -22.67
CA LEU A 341 33.08 2.07 -21.41
C LEU A 341 34.63 2.12 -21.41
N LEU A 342 35.26 1.80 -22.53
CA LEU A 342 36.70 1.90 -22.68
C LEU A 342 37.17 3.36 -22.55
N GLU A 343 36.54 4.31 -23.25
CA GLU A 343 36.80 5.74 -23.09
C GLU A 343 36.67 6.22 -21.65
N LEU A 344 35.65 5.74 -20.94
CA LEU A 344 35.49 6.04 -19.51
C LEU A 344 36.64 5.45 -18.69
N SER A 345 37.07 4.22 -18.98
CA SER A 345 38.16 3.58 -18.23
C SER A 345 39.48 4.28 -18.38
N GLU A 346 39.75 4.87 -19.56
CA GLU A 346 40.97 5.63 -19.90
C GLU A 346 40.90 7.11 -19.47
N ALA A 347 39.71 7.61 -19.17
CA ALA A 347 39.50 8.97 -18.69
C ALA A 347 40.03 9.17 -17.25
N PRO A 348 40.36 10.40 -16.83
CA PRO A 348 40.79 10.68 -15.45
C PRO A 348 39.85 10.13 -14.38
N LEU A 349 38.53 10.19 -14.60
CA LEU A 349 37.52 9.62 -13.70
C LEU A 349 37.59 8.10 -13.63
N GLY A 350 37.87 7.42 -14.74
CA GLY A 350 38.03 5.96 -14.75
C GLY A 350 39.29 5.52 -14.03
N HIS A 351 40.39 6.20 -14.23
CA HIS A 351 41.62 5.96 -13.49
C HIS A 351 41.50 6.23 -11.99
N GLN A 352 40.70 7.24 -11.61
CA GLN A 352 40.44 7.54 -10.21
C GLN A 352 39.53 6.50 -9.55
N TYR A 353 38.58 5.89 -10.30
CA TYR A 353 37.59 4.96 -9.79
C TYR A 353 37.57 3.62 -10.54
N PRO A 354 38.68 2.88 -10.64
CA PRO A 354 38.76 1.64 -11.41
C PRO A 354 37.82 0.57 -10.93
N ALA A 355 37.51 0.51 -9.59
CA ALA A 355 36.55 -0.41 -9.03
C ALA A 355 35.11 -0.13 -9.52
N ALA A 356 34.76 1.13 -9.77
CA ALA A 356 33.46 1.50 -10.33
C ALA A 356 33.31 1.06 -11.79
N VAL A 357 34.37 1.19 -12.59
CA VAL A 357 34.42 0.69 -13.98
C VAL A 357 34.32 -0.84 -14.00
N ALA A 358 35.06 -1.53 -13.11
CA ALA A 358 35.06 -2.98 -13.01
C ALA A 358 33.67 -3.59 -12.67
N VAL A 359 32.77 -2.83 -12.06
CA VAL A 359 31.36 -3.27 -11.86
C VAL A 359 30.68 -3.51 -13.20
N TRP A 360 30.87 -2.63 -14.18
CA TRP A 360 30.27 -2.72 -15.51
C TRP A 360 30.96 -3.81 -16.36
N GLN A 361 32.28 -3.91 -16.28
CA GLN A 361 33.04 -4.94 -16.97
C GLN A 361 32.62 -6.36 -16.54
N ARG A 362 32.45 -6.58 -15.23
CA ARG A 362 31.99 -7.88 -14.69
C ARG A 362 30.55 -8.22 -15.07
N ALA A 363 29.70 -7.22 -15.23
CA ALA A 363 28.30 -7.40 -15.58
C ALA A 363 28.06 -7.38 -17.10
N TRP A 364 29.13 -7.28 -17.94
CA TRP A 364 29.02 -6.97 -19.36
C TRP A 364 28.11 -7.95 -20.12
N GLU A 365 28.34 -9.24 -19.96
CA GLU A 365 27.55 -10.28 -20.65
C GLU A 365 26.06 -10.27 -20.27
N ARG A 366 25.73 -9.87 -19.03
CA ARG A 366 24.35 -9.77 -18.53
C ARG A 366 23.74 -8.37 -18.77
N PHE A 367 24.55 -7.40 -19.17
CA PHE A 367 24.10 -6.04 -19.53
C PHE A 367 23.86 -5.91 -21.04
N THR A 368 24.72 -6.48 -21.89
CA THR A 368 24.67 -6.32 -23.34
C THR A 368 23.36 -6.75 -24.00
N PRO A 369 22.60 -7.79 -23.54
CA PRO A 369 21.29 -8.12 -24.11
C PRO A 369 20.31 -6.94 -24.17
N PHE A 370 20.39 -6.02 -23.21
CA PHE A 370 19.62 -4.77 -23.19
C PHE A 370 19.81 -3.94 -24.46
N LEU A 371 21.03 -3.87 -24.98
CA LEU A 371 21.37 -3.06 -26.14
C LEU A 371 20.86 -3.64 -27.47
N ALA A 372 20.51 -4.93 -27.50
CA ALA A 372 19.87 -5.54 -28.65
C ALA A 372 18.40 -5.13 -28.84
N PHE A 373 17.76 -4.60 -27.79
CA PHE A 373 16.36 -4.19 -27.87
C PHE A 373 16.17 -2.84 -28.55
N PRO A 374 15.08 -2.61 -29.27
CA PRO A 374 14.71 -1.30 -29.82
C PRO A 374 14.50 -0.26 -28.71
N PRO A 375 14.66 1.05 -29.03
CA PRO A 375 14.60 2.12 -28.04
C PRO A 375 13.32 2.16 -27.19
N ALA A 376 12.15 1.80 -27.77
CA ALA A 376 10.89 1.75 -27.03
C ALA A 376 10.90 0.66 -25.96
N VAL A 377 11.43 -0.53 -26.28
CA VAL A 377 11.57 -1.66 -25.35
C VAL A 377 12.61 -1.32 -24.26
N ARG A 378 13.79 -0.80 -24.68
CA ARG A 378 14.83 -0.34 -23.72
C ARG A 378 14.25 0.67 -22.71
N LYS A 379 13.42 1.61 -23.17
CA LYS A 379 12.80 2.60 -22.30
C LYS A 379 11.93 1.95 -21.22
N VAL A 380 11.15 0.94 -21.56
CA VAL A 380 10.32 0.21 -20.60
C VAL A 380 11.19 -0.56 -19.60
N ILE A 381 12.21 -1.26 -20.07
CA ILE A 381 13.14 -2.05 -19.24
C ILE A 381 13.95 -1.12 -18.32
N TYR A 382 14.46 -0.01 -18.86
CA TYR A 382 15.29 0.95 -18.13
C TYR A 382 14.48 1.78 -17.13
N THR A 383 13.21 2.10 -17.43
CA THR A 383 12.35 2.85 -16.52
C THR A 383 11.83 1.99 -15.36
N THR A 384 12.71 1.23 -14.72
CA THR A 384 12.44 0.48 -13.49
C THR A 384 11.99 1.39 -12.32
N ASN A 385 11.80 2.67 -12.56
CA ASN A 385 11.26 3.65 -11.62
C ASN A 385 10.01 3.17 -10.86
N SER A 386 9.36 2.11 -11.37
CA SER A 386 8.14 1.55 -10.80
C SER A 386 8.42 0.66 -9.61
N ILE A 387 9.28 -0.35 -9.78
CA ILE A 387 9.66 -1.25 -8.67
C ILE A 387 10.48 -0.46 -7.63
N GLU A 388 11.32 0.46 -8.08
CA GLU A 388 12.06 1.34 -7.17
C GLU A 388 11.16 2.27 -6.36
N SER A 389 10.12 2.83 -6.99
CA SER A 389 9.14 3.66 -6.29
C SER A 389 8.33 2.86 -5.26
N LEU A 390 7.96 1.61 -5.59
CA LEU A 390 7.36 0.68 -4.63
C LEU A 390 8.31 0.40 -3.48
N ASN A 391 9.53 -0.04 -3.79
CA ASN A 391 10.53 -0.38 -2.81
C ASN A 391 10.89 0.80 -1.91
N TYR A 392 10.91 2.03 -2.45
CA TYR A 392 11.10 3.24 -1.64
C TYR A 392 9.97 3.43 -0.62
N GLN A 393 8.72 3.24 -1.02
CA GLN A 393 7.56 3.36 -0.13
C GLN A 393 7.55 2.24 0.90
N LEU A 394 7.81 1.00 0.48
CA LEU A 394 7.90 -0.15 1.38
C LEU A 394 9.06 0.02 2.39
N ARG A 395 10.22 0.52 1.96
CA ARG A 395 11.33 0.85 2.88
C ARG A 395 10.94 1.86 3.94
N LYS A 396 10.13 2.87 3.61
CA LYS A 396 9.60 3.82 4.61
C LYS A 396 8.76 3.11 5.68
N ILE A 397 7.89 2.21 5.23
CA ILE A 397 6.99 1.45 6.11
C ILE A 397 7.81 0.49 6.99
N ILE A 398 8.75 -0.25 6.40
CA ILE A 398 9.63 -1.19 7.10
C ILE A 398 10.53 -0.47 8.12
N LYS A 399 11.05 0.72 7.78
CA LYS A 399 11.97 1.48 8.65
C LYS A 399 11.40 1.82 10.01
N ASN A 400 10.08 1.97 10.11
CA ASN A 400 9.39 2.26 11.36
C ASN A 400 9.33 1.05 12.30
N ARG A 401 9.67 -0.16 11.79
CA ARG A 401 9.69 -1.39 12.57
C ARG A 401 11.12 -1.78 12.93
N GLY A 402 11.36 -2.05 14.21
CA GLY A 402 12.66 -2.52 14.65
C GLY A 402 13.02 -3.88 14.06
N HIS A 403 12.09 -4.84 14.15
CA HIS A 403 12.18 -6.18 13.55
C HIS A 403 10.79 -6.82 13.42
N PHE A 404 10.69 -7.85 12.62
CA PHE A 404 9.50 -8.70 12.48
C PHE A 404 9.61 -9.96 13.32
N PRO A 405 8.49 -10.50 13.83
CA PRO A 405 8.52 -11.73 14.63
C PRO A 405 8.84 -12.97 13.79
N ASN A 406 8.44 -13.03 12.53
CA ASN A 406 8.64 -14.12 11.57
C ASN A 406 8.49 -13.64 10.13
N ASP A 407 8.71 -14.53 9.16
CA ASP A 407 8.65 -14.24 7.75
C ASP A 407 7.22 -13.92 7.28
N ASP A 408 6.21 -14.61 7.82
CA ASP A 408 4.80 -14.37 7.49
C ASP A 408 4.35 -12.95 7.86
N ALA A 409 4.86 -12.41 8.98
CA ALA A 409 4.60 -11.04 9.38
C ALA A 409 5.20 -10.01 8.40
N VAL A 410 6.34 -10.34 7.77
CA VAL A 410 6.92 -9.53 6.68
C VAL A 410 6.01 -9.54 5.47
N ILE A 411 5.63 -10.74 4.98
CA ILE A 411 4.79 -10.91 3.80
C ILE A 411 3.45 -10.21 4.01
N LYS A 412 2.82 -10.41 5.16
CA LYS A 412 1.56 -9.76 5.56
C LYS A 412 1.66 -8.23 5.48
N LEU A 413 2.70 -7.64 6.09
CA LEU A 413 2.86 -6.19 6.05
C LEU A 413 3.09 -5.68 4.63
N LEU A 414 3.97 -6.32 3.87
CA LEU A 414 4.29 -5.90 2.51
C LEU A 414 3.05 -5.98 1.61
N TRP A 415 2.27 -7.05 1.71
CA TRP A 415 1.03 -7.22 0.98
C TRP A 415 0.00 -6.14 1.33
N LEU A 416 -0.25 -5.88 2.62
CA LEU A 416 -1.16 -4.83 3.07
C LEU A 416 -0.70 -3.45 2.62
N ALA A 417 0.60 -3.18 2.70
CA ALA A 417 1.18 -1.91 2.25
C ALA A 417 1.02 -1.71 0.74
N ILE A 418 1.21 -2.77 -0.05
CA ILE A 418 0.99 -2.73 -1.50
C ILE A 418 -0.48 -2.40 -1.79
N ARG A 419 -1.43 -3.10 -1.18
CA ARG A 419 -2.87 -2.82 -1.34
C ARG A 419 -3.25 -1.40 -0.93
N ASP A 420 -2.79 -0.91 0.23
CA ASP A 420 -3.06 0.46 0.69
C ASP A 420 -2.50 1.52 -0.29
N ILE A 421 -1.31 1.27 -0.85
CA ILE A 421 -0.72 2.11 -1.89
C ILE A 421 -1.62 2.14 -3.14
N GLU A 422 -2.18 1.01 -3.53
CA GLU A 422 -3.06 0.88 -4.70
C GLU A 422 -4.39 1.56 -4.49
N ASP A 423 -5.05 1.33 -3.36
CA ASP A 423 -6.33 1.94 -3.02
C ASP A 423 -6.24 3.47 -2.98
N LYS A 424 -5.19 4.03 -2.37
CA LYS A 424 -4.95 5.48 -2.35
C LYS A 424 -4.83 6.06 -3.76
N ARG A 425 -4.30 5.30 -4.68
CA ARG A 425 -4.08 5.72 -6.07
C ARG A 425 -5.29 5.48 -6.96
N ALA A 426 -6.06 4.43 -6.73
CA ALA A 426 -7.36 4.25 -7.36
C ALA A 426 -8.26 5.47 -7.04
N ARG A 427 -8.34 5.86 -5.76
CA ARG A 427 -9.06 7.07 -5.32
C ARG A 427 -8.51 8.36 -5.94
N ALA A 428 -7.19 8.48 -6.09
CA ALA A 428 -6.58 9.65 -6.73
C ALA A 428 -6.92 9.71 -8.23
N ARG A 429 -6.92 8.57 -8.94
CA ARG A 429 -7.34 8.48 -10.36
C ARG A 429 -8.80 8.86 -10.55
N ASP A 430 -9.68 8.42 -9.67
CA ASP A 430 -11.10 8.77 -9.73
C ASP A 430 -11.33 10.27 -9.52
N LYS A 431 -10.57 10.90 -8.61
CA LYS A 431 -10.58 12.36 -8.43
C LYS A 431 -10.06 13.13 -9.64
N ASP A 432 -9.19 12.53 -10.45
CA ASP A 432 -8.63 13.14 -11.67
C ASP A 432 -9.42 12.77 -12.94
N ARG A 433 -10.42 11.88 -12.83
CA ARG A 433 -11.32 11.52 -13.92
C ARG A 433 -12.09 12.75 -14.39
N GLY A 434 -11.96 13.08 -15.69
CA GLY A 434 -12.59 14.26 -16.29
C GLY A 434 -11.79 15.56 -16.22
N LYS A 435 -10.64 15.60 -15.51
CA LYS A 435 -9.76 16.77 -15.53
C LYS A 435 -8.89 16.79 -16.79
N PRO A 436 -8.60 17.99 -17.35
CA PRO A 436 -7.62 18.15 -18.43
C PRO A 436 -6.25 17.63 -18.02
N ALA A 437 -5.44 17.17 -18.99
CA ALA A 437 -4.14 16.53 -18.73
C ALA A 437 -3.16 17.41 -17.91
N ASN A 438 -3.22 18.74 -18.08
CA ASN A 438 -2.41 19.71 -17.35
C ASN A 438 -2.84 19.93 -15.89
N GLN A 439 -4.03 19.46 -15.50
CA GLN A 439 -4.58 19.58 -14.14
C GLN A 439 -4.59 18.23 -13.39
N ARG A 440 -4.17 17.16 -14.05
CA ARG A 440 -4.03 15.85 -13.40
C ARG A 440 -2.78 15.86 -12.55
N ASN A 441 -2.90 15.32 -11.34
CA ASN A 441 -1.72 14.98 -10.55
C ASN A 441 -0.85 14.07 -11.41
N GLY A 442 0.44 14.39 -11.53
CA GLY A 442 1.36 13.74 -12.47
C GLY A 442 1.29 12.20 -12.41
N PRO A 443 1.90 11.49 -13.38
CA PRO A 443 1.74 10.05 -13.53
C PRO A 443 2.00 9.36 -12.20
N ALA A 444 0.96 8.74 -11.66
CA ALA A 444 1.06 8.00 -10.43
C ALA A 444 2.11 6.89 -10.65
N ARG A 445 3.23 6.97 -9.95
CA ARG A 445 4.32 5.99 -10.00
C ARG A 445 3.89 4.72 -9.27
N LEU A 446 3.04 3.94 -9.93
CA LEU A 446 2.44 2.74 -9.40
C LEU A 446 3.20 1.51 -9.78
N VAL A 447 2.91 0.45 -9.02
CA VAL A 447 3.37 -0.89 -9.34
C VAL A 447 2.21 -1.75 -9.78
N GLU A 448 1.20 -1.99 -8.99
CA GLU A 448 0.08 -2.84 -9.40
C GLU A 448 -1.04 -2.01 -10.04
N GLY A 449 -1.65 -2.54 -11.10
CA GLY A 449 -2.72 -1.86 -11.83
C GLY A 449 -2.30 -0.58 -12.59
N ALA A 450 -1.00 -0.27 -12.65
CA ALA A 450 -0.53 0.89 -13.41
C ALA A 450 -0.03 0.49 -14.78
N THR A 451 -0.46 1.23 -15.79
CA THR A 451 0.02 1.06 -17.15
C THR A 451 1.42 1.65 -17.32
N VAL A 452 2.29 0.91 -17.99
CA VAL A 452 3.64 1.36 -18.36
C VAL A 452 3.56 2.45 -19.42
N GLN A 453 4.22 3.58 -19.17
CA GLN A 453 4.23 4.67 -20.14
C GLN A 453 4.99 4.28 -21.42
N GLY A 454 4.34 4.44 -22.58
CA GLY A 454 4.89 4.07 -23.88
C GLY A 454 4.79 2.58 -24.19
N TRP A 455 3.98 1.83 -23.44
CA TRP A 455 3.84 0.38 -23.58
C TRP A 455 3.44 -0.05 -24.99
N ARG A 456 2.45 0.58 -25.59
CA ARG A 456 1.99 0.19 -26.93
C ARG A 456 3.12 0.20 -27.97
N ALA A 457 4.01 1.20 -27.92
CA ALA A 457 5.16 1.24 -28.81
C ALA A 457 6.17 0.14 -28.51
N ALA A 458 6.37 -0.19 -27.22
CA ALA A 458 7.25 -1.29 -26.81
C ALA A 458 6.65 -2.65 -27.19
N LEU A 459 5.34 -2.86 -26.96
CA LEU A 459 4.66 -4.11 -27.33
C LEU A 459 4.72 -4.39 -28.83
N ASN A 460 4.42 -3.39 -29.66
CA ASN A 460 4.54 -3.53 -31.12
C ASN A 460 5.96 -3.98 -31.55
N GLN A 461 7.00 -3.49 -30.86
CA GLN A 461 8.38 -3.92 -31.12
C GLN A 461 8.66 -5.34 -30.60
N LEU A 462 8.09 -5.70 -29.44
CA LEU A 462 8.20 -7.06 -28.90
C LEU A 462 7.47 -8.08 -29.77
N GLU A 463 6.33 -7.73 -30.36
CA GLU A 463 5.61 -8.57 -31.33
C GLU A 463 6.43 -8.84 -32.59
N LEU A 464 7.18 -7.84 -33.07
CA LEU A 464 8.10 -8.02 -34.20
C LEU A 464 9.29 -8.91 -33.85
N LEU A 465 9.80 -8.82 -32.62
CA LEU A 465 10.94 -9.61 -32.15
C LEU A 465 10.54 -11.06 -31.76
N TYR A 466 9.32 -11.24 -31.25
CA TYR A 466 8.82 -12.50 -30.70
C TYR A 466 7.42 -12.84 -31.22
N PRO A 467 7.21 -12.92 -32.56
CA PRO A 467 5.87 -13.09 -33.13
C PRO A 467 5.16 -14.37 -32.64
N ASP A 468 5.86 -15.47 -32.54
CA ASP A 468 5.29 -16.77 -32.15
C ASP A 468 4.94 -16.81 -30.64
N ARG A 469 5.61 -16.01 -29.81
CA ARG A 469 5.43 -16.00 -28.36
C ARG A 469 4.30 -15.07 -27.91
N LEU A 470 3.95 -14.07 -28.72
CA LEU A 470 2.89 -13.10 -28.46
C LEU A 470 1.66 -13.27 -29.38
N ALA A 471 1.74 -14.14 -30.41
CA ALA A 471 0.66 -14.38 -31.38
C ALA A 471 -0.65 -14.79 -30.68
N GLY A 472 -1.74 -14.08 -30.99
CA GLY A 472 -3.10 -14.40 -30.51
C GLY A 472 -3.39 -14.02 -29.05
N ARG A 473 -2.52 -13.22 -28.39
CA ARG A 473 -2.64 -12.82 -26.98
C ARG A 473 -2.75 -11.30 -26.77
N THR A 474 -2.68 -10.54 -27.87
CA THR A 474 -2.92 -9.09 -27.89
C THR A 474 -4.28 -8.86 -28.53
N ASN A 475 -5.26 -8.44 -27.75
CA ASN A 475 -6.56 -7.93 -28.22
C ASN A 475 -6.55 -6.41 -28.30
#